data_d4fa8582d327b9508fee7dfbdf93f8c1
#
_entry.id   d4fa8582d327b9508fee7dfbdf93f8c1
#
_cell.length_a   1.000
_cell.length_b   1.000
_cell.length_c   1.000
_cell.angle_alpha   90.00
_cell.angle_beta   90.00
_cell.angle_gamma   90.00
#
_symmetry.space_group_name_H-M   'P 1'
#
loop_
_entity.id
_entity.type
_entity.pdbx_description
1 polymer ?
#
loop_
_entity_poly.entity_id
_entity_poly.type
_entity_poly.pdbx_seq_one_letter_code
_entity_poly.pdbx_strand_id
1 'polypeptide(L)'
;MPTTDEMKAAVQAYTAAHTAGDIDGIIAVFAEDAVVADPVDKPAFVGHAAIREFFTGTHEFAESLELLVTGPIRAVDHFAAAPLRAVTSMGGSKFAVDIIDVFTFNDEGKVTEMKAYWTGSDIAPID
;
A
#
# COMPACT_ATOMS: atom_id res chain seq x y z
N MET A 1 1.79 -10.76 -19.46
CA MET A 1 1.46 -9.38 -19.07
C MET A 1 0.12 -9.37 -18.37
N PRO A 2 0.00 -8.80 -17.17
CA PRO A 2 -1.29 -8.75 -16.49
C PRO A 2 -2.27 -7.85 -17.24
N THR A 3 -3.55 -8.16 -17.15
CA THR A 3 -4.59 -7.30 -17.70
C THR A 3 -4.82 -6.11 -16.77
N THR A 4 -5.47 -5.08 -17.31
CA THR A 4 -5.92 -3.92 -16.51
C THR A 4 -6.75 -4.37 -15.31
N ASP A 5 -7.70 -5.29 -15.53
CA ASP A 5 -8.56 -5.79 -14.46
C ASP A 5 -7.78 -6.59 -13.41
N GLU A 6 -6.81 -7.38 -13.83
CA GLU A 6 -5.94 -8.12 -12.90
C GLU A 6 -5.11 -7.18 -12.02
N MET A 7 -4.57 -6.10 -12.60
CA MET A 7 -3.82 -5.11 -11.83
C MET A 7 -4.71 -4.37 -10.84
N LYS A 8 -5.91 -3.98 -11.25
CA LYS A 8 -6.88 -3.33 -10.34
C LYS A 8 -7.27 -4.27 -9.21
N ALA A 9 -7.49 -5.55 -9.51
CA ALA A 9 -7.80 -6.55 -8.49
C ALA A 9 -6.65 -6.73 -7.51
N ALA A 10 -5.40 -6.69 -7.97
CA ALA A 10 -4.23 -6.78 -7.10
C ALA A 10 -4.15 -5.59 -6.14
N VAL A 11 -4.42 -4.38 -6.61
CA VAL A 11 -4.46 -3.18 -5.77
C VAL A 11 -5.57 -3.31 -4.71
N GLN A 12 -6.75 -3.79 -5.11
CA GLN A 12 -7.86 -4.02 -4.19
C GLN A 12 -7.54 -5.09 -3.15
N ALA A 13 -6.85 -6.16 -3.55
CA ALA A 13 -6.39 -7.19 -2.62
C ALA A 13 -5.39 -6.63 -1.60
N TYR A 14 -4.49 -5.77 -2.05
CA TYR A 14 -3.52 -5.09 -1.20
C TYR A 14 -4.22 -4.22 -0.14
N THR A 15 -5.16 -3.39 -0.54
CA THR A 15 -5.88 -2.53 0.40
C THR A 15 -6.75 -3.34 1.36
N ALA A 16 -7.42 -4.38 0.88
CA ALA A 16 -8.25 -5.25 1.72
C ALA A 16 -7.40 -5.99 2.76
N ALA A 17 -6.22 -6.48 2.38
CA ALA A 17 -5.30 -7.16 3.29
C ALA A 17 -4.82 -6.21 4.40
N HIS A 18 -4.51 -4.96 4.06
CA HIS A 18 -4.15 -3.94 5.06
C HIS A 18 -5.29 -3.71 6.05
N THR A 19 -6.50 -3.51 5.56
CA THR A 19 -7.67 -3.28 6.41
C THR A 19 -7.95 -4.47 7.32
N ALA A 20 -7.71 -5.69 6.83
CA ALA A 20 -7.88 -6.91 7.62
C ALA A 20 -6.70 -7.19 8.58
N GLY A 21 -5.60 -6.45 8.47
CA GLY A 21 -4.39 -6.75 9.24
C GLY A 21 -3.71 -8.04 8.82
N ASP A 22 -3.94 -8.47 7.58
CA ASP A 22 -3.43 -9.73 7.02
C ASP A 22 -2.07 -9.49 6.36
N ILE A 23 -1.01 -9.60 7.15
CA ILE A 23 0.36 -9.37 6.66
C ILE A 23 0.72 -10.34 5.53
N ASP A 24 0.38 -11.61 5.66
CA ASP A 24 0.64 -12.59 4.61
C ASP A 24 -0.07 -12.23 3.31
N GLY A 25 -1.30 -11.72 3.42
CA GLY A 25 -2.06 -11.24 2.26
C GLY A 25 -1.42 -10.03 1.59
N ILE A 26 -0.86 -9.12 2.38
CA ILE A 26 -0.11 -7.96 1.85
C ILE A 26 1.11 -8.46 1.07
N ILE A 27 1.91 -9.33 1.68
CA ILE A 27 3.15 -9.84 1.07
C ILE A 27 2.86 -10.63 -0.20
N ALA A 28 1.74 -11.35 -0.25
CA ALA A 28 1.36 -12.15 -1.42
C ALA A 28 1.17 -11.33 -2.69
N VAL A 29 0.94 -10.03 -2.59
CA VAL A 29 0.80 -9.13 -3.73
C VAL A 29 2.14 -8.80 -4.38
N PHE A 30 3.24 -8.91 -3.62
CA PHE A 30 4.58 -8.48 -4.04
C PHE A 30 5.42 -9.64 -4.58
N ALA A 31 6.26 -9.32 -5.58
CA ALA A 31 7.32 -10.22 -6.02
C ALA A 31 8.36 -10.37 -4.90
N GLU A 32 9.13 -11.47 -4.89
CA GLU A 32 10.10 -11.75 -3.84
C GLU A 32 11.15 -10.66 -3.67
N ASP A 33 11.56 -10.04 -4.78
CA ASP A 33 12.60 -9.00 -4.83
C ASP A 33 12.00 -7.60 -4.96
N ALA A 34 10.73 -7.43 -4.64
CA ALA A 34 10.03 -6.15 -4.77
C ALA A 34 10.69 -5.04 -3.95
N VAL A 35 10.45 -3.81 -4.39
CA VAL A 35 10.95 -2.60 -3.74
C VAL A 35 9.76 -1.74 -3.33
N VAL A 36 9.72 -1.33 -2.07
CA VAL A 36 8.67 -0.45 -1.51
C VAL A 36 9.31 0.81 -0.98
N ALA A 37 8.90 1.97 -1.51
CA ALA A 37 9.28 3.29 -1.01
C ALA A 37 8.03 3.98 -0.46
N ASP A 38 7.96 4.16 0.86
CA ASP A 38 6.75 4.63 1.54
C ASP A 38 7.13 5.50 2.76
N PRO A 39 7.08 6.82 2.65
CA PRO A 39 6.86 7.59 1.42
C PRO A 39 8.06 7.54 0.46
N VAL A 40 7.83 8.00 -0.76
CA VAL A 40 8.79 7.83 -1.87
C VAL A 40 10.16 8.48 -1.62
N ASP A 41 10.24 9.49 -0.77
CA ASP A 41 11.48 10.21 -0.46
C ASP A 41 12.30 9.61 0.68
N LYS A 42 11.86 8.46 1.25
CA LYS A 42 12.57 7.75 2.30
C LYS A 42 13.28 6.52 1.70
N PRO A 43 14.29 5.96 2.40
CA PRO A 43 14.96 4.75 1.92
C PRO A 43 13.97 3.61 1.68
N ALA A 44 14.14 2.93 0.56
CA ALA A 44 13.25 1.85 0.17
C ALA A 44 13.54 0.56 0.94
N PHE A 45 12.50 -0.25 1.08
CA PHE A 45 12.58 -1.61 1.63
C PHE A 45 12.65 -2.58 0.45
N VAL A 46 13.66 -3.45 0.44
CA VAL A 46 13.91 -4.36 -0.67
C VAL A 46 13.74 -5.80 -0.22
N GLY A 47 12.86 -6.53 -0.92
CA GLY A 47 12.59 -7.94 -0.69
C GLY A 47 11.52 -8.20 0.36
N HIS A 48 10.96 -9.43 0.33
CA HIS A 48 9.84 -9.83 1.19
C HIS A 48 10.14 -9.64 2.67
N ALA A 49 11.34 -9.99 3.14
CA ALA A 49 11.68 -9.89 4.56
C ALA A 49 11.61 -8.44 5.06
N ALA A 50 12.22 -7.50 4.33
CA ALA A 50 12.23 -6.09 4.71
C ALA A 50 10.83 -5.46 4.59
N ILE A 51 10.08 -5.81 3.55
CA ILE A 51 8.73 -5.31 3.33
C ILE A 51 7.80 -5.82 4.45
N ARG A 52 7.92 -7.11 4.82
CA ARG A 52 7.16 -7.70 5.91
C ARG A 52 7.44 -6.99 7.23
N GLU A 53 8.70 -6.74 7.54
CA GLU A 53 9.10 -6.06 8.76
C GLU A 53 8.50 -4.65 8.82
N PHE A 54 8.55 -3.91 7.71
CA PHE A 54 7.99 -2.57 7.62
C PHE A 54 6.47 -2.57 7.87
N PHE A 55 5.72 -3.40 7.17
CA PHE A 55 4.27 -3.41 7.32
C PHE A 55 3.82 -4.02 8.65
N THR A 56 4.54 -5.02 9.16
CA THR A 56 4.27 -5.55 10.50
C THR A 56 4.42 -4.45 11.55
N GLY A 57 5.49 -3.66 11.46
CA GLY A 57 5.70 -2.51 12.36
C GLY A 57 4.59 -1.48 12.27
N THR A 58 4.12 -1.18 11.05
CA THR A 58 3.01 -0.25 10.85
C THR A 58 1.74 -0.73 11.55
N HIS A 59 1.40 -2.01 11.41
CA HIS A 59 0.20 -2.59 12.03
C HIS A 59 0.33 -2.79 13.54
N GLU A 60 1.53 -3.00 14.05
CA GLU A 60 1.77 -3.09 15.50
C GLU A 60 1.68 -1.73 16.16
N PHE A 61 2.10 -0.67 15.46
CA PHE A 61 2.10 0.69 15.99
C PHE A 61 0.68 1.25 16.11
N ALA A 62 -0.21 0.89 15.20
CA ALA A 62 -1.59 1.39 15.17
C ALA A 62 -2.54 0.44 15.92
N GLU A 63 -3.49 0.99 16.67
CA GLU A 63 -4.57 0.20 17.29
C GLU A 63 -5.51 -0.35 16.21
N SER A 64 -5.78 0.46 15.18
CA SER A 64 -6.51 0.02 13.99
C SER A 64 -6.00 0.78 12.78
N LEU A 65 -6.10 0.12 11.62
CA LEU A 65 -5.71 0.72 10.35
C LEU A 65 -6.68 0.25 9.28
N GLU A 66 -7.25 1.21 8.56
CA GLU A 66 -8.03 0.94 7.36
C GLU A 66 -7.33 1.59 6.17
N LEU A 67 -7.22 0.88 5.07
CA LEU A 67 -6.68 1.43 3.83
C LEU A 67 -7.79 1.40 2.78
N LEU A 68 -8.25 2.58 2.37
CA LEU A 68 -9.43 2.75 1.55
C LEU A 68 -9.06 3.30 0.17
N VAL A 69 -9.68 2.76 -0.88
CA VAL A 69 -9.58 3.32 -2.22
C VAL A 69 -10.58 4.46 -2.31
N THR A 70 -10.12 5.67 -2.61
CA THR A 70 -10.96 6.88 -2.56
C THR A 70 -11.39 7.39 -3.94
N GLY A 71 -10.93 6.74 -5.01
CA GLY A 71 -11.28 7.10 -6.37
C GLY A 71 -10.92 5.99 -7.34
N PRO A 72 -11.09 6.21 -8.66
CA PRO A 72 -10.82 5.16 -9.62
C PRO A 72 -9.34 4.74 -9.64
N ILE A 73 -9.11 3.43 -9.64
CA ILE A 73 -7.78 2.88 -9.90
C ILE A 73 -7.55 2.98 -11.40
N ARG A 74 -6.39 3.48 -11.80
CA ARG A 74 -5.98 3.53 -13.20
C ARG A 74 -4.87 2.53 -13.43
N ALA A 75 -4.96 1.77 -14.53
CA ALA A 75 -3.94 0.77 -14.86
C ALA A 75 -3.73 0.74 -16.37
N VAL A 76 -2.49 0.71 -16.79
CA VAL A 76 -2.08 0.67 -18.20
C VAL A 76 -0.73 -0.03 -18.28
N ASP A 77 -0.58 -0.93 -19.24
CA ASP A 77 0.65 -1.70 -19.47
C ASP A 77 1.01 -2.52 -18.21
N HIS A 78 2.13 -2.21 -17.55
CA HIS A 78 2.57 -2.85 -16.30
C HIS A 78 2.43 -1.92 -15.09
N PHE A 79 1.64 -0.86 -15.20
CA PHE A 79 1.58 0.19 -14.17
C PHE A 79 0.15 0.41 -13.68
N ALA A 80 0.03 0.71 -12.38
CA ALA A 80 -1.24 1.13 -11.80
C ALA A 80 -1.00 2.28 -10.83
N ALA A 81 -1.99 3.16 -10.70
CA ALA A 81 -1.98 4.22 -9.70
C ALA A 81 -3.34 4.27 -9.03
N ALA A 82 -3.33 4.49 -7.72
CA ALA A 82 -4.56 4.49 -6.93
C ALA A 82 -4.54 5.60 -5.88
N PRO A 83 -5.62 6.41 -5.80
CA PRO A 83 -5.80 7.33 -4.68
C PRO A 83 -6.32 6.55 -3.49
N LEU A 84 -5.66 6.70 -2.35
CA LEU A 84 -5.97 5.95 -1.14
C LEU A 84 -6.09 6.89 0.05
N ARG A 85 -6.78 6.41 1.08
CA ARG A 85 -6.77 7.04 2.40
C ARG A 85 -6.48 5.98 3.44
N ALA A 86 -5.45 6.21 4.25
CA ALA A 86 -5.18 5.40 5.41
C ALA A 86 -5.83 6.06 6.63
N VAL A 87 -6.67 5.32 7.35
CA VAL A 87 -7.28 5.78 8.60
C VAL A 87 -6.68 4.98 9.74
N THR A 88 -6.01 5.65 10.65
CA THR A 88 -5.26 5.03 11.73
C THR A 88 -5.75 5.54 13.07
N SER A 89 -5.96 4.64 14.02
CA SER A 89 -6.30 4.98 15.41
C SER A 89 -5.11 4.70 16.31
N MET A 90 -4.80 5.65 17.18
CA MET A 90 -3.72 5.54 18.19
C MET A 90 -4.09 6.36 19.40
N GLY A 91 -4.01 5.75 20.59
CA GLY A 91 -4.20 6.48 21.86
C GLY A 91 -5.55 7.19 21.96
N GLY A 92 -6.61 6.64 21.37
CA GLY A 92 -7.94 7.25 21.38
C GLY A 92 -8.13 8.35 20.33
N SER A 93 -7.12 8.64 19.53
CA SER A 93 -7.18 9.62 18.44
C SER A 93 -7.17 8.93 17.08
N LYS A 94 -7.84 9.55 16.10
CA LYS A 94 -7.85 9.06 14.71
C LYS A 94 -7.18 10.07 13.81
N PHE A 95 -6.44 9.53 12.83
CA PHE A 95 -5.76 10.31 11.80
C PHE A 95 -6.06 9.71 10.43
N ALA A 96 -6.14 10.56 9.42
CA ALA A 96 -6.23 10.14 8.03
C ALA A 96 -5.04 10.67 7.27
N VAL A 97 -4.53 9.86 6.35
CA VAL A 97 -3.46 10.25 5.43
C VAL A 97 -3.97 9.99 4.02
N ASP A 98 -4.01 11.04 3.19
CA ASP A 98 -4.33 10.89 1.78
C ASP A 98 -3.05 10.56 1.02
N ILE A 99 -3.09 9.48 0.23
CA ILE A 99 -1.92 8.89 -0.40
C ILE A 99 -2.24 8.61 -1.86
N ILE A 100 -1.23 8.68 -2.73
CA ILE A 100 -1.31 8.07 -4.04
C ILE A 100 -0.24 6.98 -4.09
N ASP A 101 -0.66 5.74 -4.31
CA ASP A 101 0.25 4.61 -4.51
C ASP A 101 0.41 4.34 -6.01
N VAL A 102 1.65 4.16 -6.44
CA VAL A 102 1.99 3.83 -7.82
C VAL A 102 2.68 2.46 -7.82
N PHE A 103 2.16 1.54 -8.62
CA PHE A 103 2.59 0.15 -8.66
C PHE A 103 3.16 -0.20 -10.02
N THR A 104 4.26 -0.96 -10.04
CA THR A 104 4.79 -1.60 -11.24
C THR A 104 4.64 -3.11 -11.07
N PHE A 105 4.19 -3.80 -12.13
CA PHE A 105 3.92 -5.24 -12.11
C PHE A 105 4.87 -6.00 -13.03
N ASN A 106 5.16 -7.26 -12.69
CA ASN A 106 5.83 -8.17 -13.61
C ASN A 106 4.80 -8.94 -14.46
N ASP A 107 5.28 -9.81 -15.35
CA ASP A 107 4.41 -10.58 -16.24
C ASP A 107 3.53 -11.60 -15.50
N GLU A 108 3.91 -12.00 -14.30
CA GLU A 108 3.11 -12.89 -13.44
C GLU A 108 2.04 -12.15 -12.63
N GLY A 109 1.94 -10.82 -12.79
CA GLY A 109 0.95 -10.02 -12.08
C GLY A 109 1.32 -9.69 -10.64
N LYS A 110 2.61 -9.84 -10.26
CA LYS A 110 3.10 -9.44 -8.94
C LYS A 110 3.69 -8.04 -9.00
N VAL A 111 3.55 -7.30 -7.91
CA VAL A 111 4.12 -5.95 -7.78
C VAL A 111 5.62 -6.06 -7.59
N THR A 112 6.39 -5.42 -8.46
CA THR A 112 7.85 -5.36 -8.37
C THR A 112 8.32 -4.08 -7.71
N GLU A 113 7.51 -3.01 -7.77
CA GLU A 113 7.82 -1.73 -7.14
C GLU A 113 6.53 -1.04 -6.73
N MET A 114 6.50 -0.51 -5.52
CA MET A 114 5.44 0.37 -5.05
C MET A 114 6.06 1.64 -4.49
N LYS A 115 5.53 2.77 -4.94
CA LYS A 115 5.90 4.10 -4.44
C LYS A 115 4.67 4.77 -3.88
N ALA A 116 4.74 5.18 -2.62
CA ALA A 116 3.67 5.90 -1.95
C ALA A 116 4.01 7.39 -1.88
N TYR A 117 3.10 8.20 -2.38
CA TYR A 117 3.26 9.66 -2.44
C TYR A 117 2.41 10.31 -1.34
N TRP A 118 3.06 10.74 -0.27
CA TRP A 118 2.46 11.51 0.81
C TRP A 118 3.55 12.20 1.63
N THR A 119 3.19 13.26 2.33
CA THR A 119 4.09 13.96 3.26
C THR A 119 3.36 14.19 4.58
N GLY A 120 4.07 14.72 5.58
CA GLY A 120 3.47 15.06 6.87
C GLY A 120 2.27 16.00 6.78
N SER A 121 2.22 16.88 5.76
CA SER A 121 1.09 17.77 5.55
C SER A 121 -0.17 17.07 5.05
N ASP A 122 -0.06 15.82 4.61
CA ASP A 122 -1.21 15.00 4.19
C ASP A 122 -1.88 14.29 5.36
N ILE A 123 -1.28 14.35 6.55
CA ILE A 123 -1.82 13.74 7.77
C ILE A 123 -2.74 14.75 8.45
N ALA A 124 -3.97 14.34 8.73
CA ALA A 124 -4.93 15.19 9.40
C ALA A 124 -5.69 14.42 10.49
N PRO A 125 -5.93 15.03 11.65
CA PRO A 125 -6.80 14.42 12.65
C PRO A 125 -8.24 14.37 12.12
N ILE A 126 -8.96 13.32 12.49
CA ILE A 126 -10.38 13.15 12.16
C ILE A 126 -11.15 12.71 13.42
N ASP A 127 -12.44 12.87 13.34
CA ASP A 127 -13.33 12.49 14.48
C ASP A 127 -13.57 10.98 14.55
#